data_5584d487df93f3ec25c481fefefe3539
#
_entry.id   5584d487df93f3ec25c481fefefe3539
#
_cell.length_a   1.000
_cell.length_b   1.000
_cell.length_c   1.000
_cell.angle_alpha   90.00
_cell.angle_beta   90.00
_cell.angle_gamma   90.00
#
_symmetry.space_group_name_H-M   'P 1'
#
loop_
_entity.id
_entity.type
_entity.pdbx_description
1 polymer ?
#
loop_
_entity_poly.entity_id
_entity_poly.type
_entity_poly.pdbx_seq_one_letter_code
_entity_poly.pdbx_strand_id
1 'polypeptide(L)'
;YKDKGIDSTDAIEGTYLDNYKQIWDLYITDSTCEPGLLSSKTGDEAESEFGMEEAVFYQNGTWEYSNLTNEDNGYLVTAEDMSMMPIYIGVDGEENQGLCTGSENYWCVNNQASAEDQQATLDFLEWVITSDEGRDSMANVMGFTTPFDTFADGYTADNVFIQADAAYTKAGKYSVTWNFSTIPSETWKDGVGSALLEYAQGTGEWDAVKTAFVDGWAKEAAAAKK
;
A
#
# COMPACT_ATOMS: atom_id res chain seq x y z
N TYR A 1 -17.44 -4.33 -3.00
CA TYR A 1 -16.20 -5.01 -3.40
C TYR A 1 -15.92 -6.23 -2.52
N LYS A 2 -15.93 -6.04 -1.20
CA LYS A 2 -15.74 -7.11 -0.20
C LYS A 2 -16.69 -8.30 -0.42
N ASP A 3 -17.91 -8.04 -0.87
CA ASP A 3 -18.93 -9.06 -1.12
C ASP A 3 -18.74 -9.83 -2.45
N LYS A 4 -17.83 -9.35 -3.33
CA LYS A 4 -17.53 -9.99 -4.62
C LYS A 4 -16.31 -10.92 -4.57
N GLY A 5 -15.60 -10.95 -3.44
CA GLY A 5 -14.37 -11.73 -3.29
C GLY A 5 -13.22 -11.19 -4.13
N ILE A 6 -12.42 -12.10 -4.67
CA ILE A 6 -11.24 -11.78 -5.49
C ILE A 6 -11.56 -11.62 -7.00
N ASP A 7 -12.80 -11.89 -7.39
CA ASP A 7 -13.19 -11.79 -8.79
C ASP A 7 -13.42 -10.33 -9.18
N SER A 8 -12.88 -9.92 -10.33
CA SER A 8 -13.17 -8.62 -10.90
C SER A 8 -14.64 -8.50 -11.29
N THR A 9 -15.18 -7.29 -11.22
CA THR A 9 -16.55 -6.97 -11.64
C THR A 9 -16.55 -6.24 -12.96
N ASP A 10 -17.66 -6.36 -13.72
CA ASP A 10 -17.82 -5.69 -15.01
C ASP A 10 -17.99 -4.17 -14.86
N ALA A 11 -18.47 -3.73 -13.70
CA ALA A 11 -18.70 -2.34 -13.36
C ALA A 11 -18.57 -2.12 -11.85
N ILE A 12 -18.26 -0.88 -11.48
CA ILE A 12 -18.26 -0.38 -10.10
C ILE A 12 -19.09 0.89 -10.03
N GLU A 13 -19.68 1.17 -8.88
CA GLU A 13 -20.59 2.31 -8.70
C GLU A 13 -19.89 3.57 -8.18
N GLY A 14 -18.70 3.42 -7.60
CA GLY A 14 -17.97 4.55 -6.99
C GLY A 14 -18.69 5.16 -5.79
N THR A 15 -19.40 4.33 -5.01
CA THR A 15 -20.28 4.73 -3.89
C THR A 15 -19.60 5.70 -2.90
N TYR A 16 -18.31 5.54 -2.66
CA TYR A 16 -17.56 6.31 -1.67
C TYR A 16 -16.65 7.39 -2.27
N LEU A 17 -16.82 7.74 -3.55
CA LEU A 17 -15.96 8.73 -4.20
C LEU A 17 -16.10 10.13 -3.57
N ASP A 18 -17.28 10.50 -3.09
CA ASP A 18 -17.46 11.79 -2.43
C ASP A 18 -16.82 11.82 -1.03
N ASN A 19 -16.78 10.68 -0.33
CA ASN A 19 -16.01 10.52 0.91
C ASN A 19 -14.51 10.60 0.63
N TYR A 20 -14.05 9.89 -0.40
CA TYR A 20 -12.65 9.91 -0.83
C TYR A 20 -12.21 11.32 -1.26
N LYS A 21 -13.10 12.09 -1.90
CA LYS A 21 -12.84 13.48 -2.25
C LYS A 21 -12.45 14.32 -1.03
N GLN A 22 -13.13 14.14 0.10
CA GLN A 22 -12.85 14.92 1.31
C GLN A 22 -11.43 14.67 1.81
N ILE A 23 -10.98 13.42 1.79
CA ILE A 23 -9.60 13.07 2.15
C ILE A 23 -8.61 13.61 1.12
N TRP A 24 -8.94 13.52 -0.18
CA TRP A 24 -8.09 14.05 -1.23
C TRP A 24 -7.96 15.58 -1.15
N ASP A 25 -9.05 16.28 -0.86
CA ASP A 25 -9.05 17.73 -0.62
C ASP A 25 -8.19 18.08 0.60
N LEU A 26 -8.23 17.28 1.67
CA LEU A 26 -7.39 17.47 2.85
C LEU A 26 -5.89 17.34 2.48
N TYR A 27 -5.51 16.31 1.74
CA TYR A 27 -4.12 16.16 1.27
C TYR A 27 -3.66 17.34 0.40
N ILE A 28 -4.53 17.89 -0.45
CA ILE A 28 -4.21 19.05 -1.28
C ILE A 28 -4.03 20.30 -0.40
N THR A 29 -4.94 20.53 0.54
CA THR A 29 -4.97 21.73 1.40
C THR A 29 -3.79 21.77 2.37
N ASP A 30 -3.44 20.62 2.94
CA ASP A 30 -2.44 20.50 4.00
C ASP A 30 -1.10 19.93 3.48
N SER A 31 -0.94 19.88 2.15
CA SER A 31 0.32 19.46 1.51
C SER A 31 1.44 20.47 1.81
N THR A 32 2.65 19.93 2.00
CA THR A 32 3.89 20.71 2.01
C THR A 32 4.24 21.25 0.62
N CYS A 33 3.64 20.69 -0.42
CA CYS A 33 3.86 21.03 -1.83
C CYS A 33 2.74 21.92 -2.38
N GLU A 34 3.10 22.96 -3.11
CA GLU A 34 2.14 23.73 -3.90
C GLU A 34 1.45 22.81 -4.92
N PRO A 35 0.11 22.77 -5.01
CA PRO A 35 -0.63 21.84 -5.85
C PRO A 35 -0.20 21.81 -7.32
N GLY A 36 0.18 22.96 -7.89
CA GLY A 36 0.68 23.05 -9.26
C GLY A 36 2.02 22.35 -9.52
N LEU A 37 2.74 21.98 -8.46
CA LEU A 37 4.05 21.33 -8.53
C LEU A 37 3.98 19.82 -8.23
N LEU A 38 2.81 19.26 -7.90
CA LEU A 38 2.66 17.86 -7.49
C LEU A 38 3.23 16.87 -8.51
N SER A 39 3.10 17.15 -9.81
CA SER A 39 3.62 16.27 -10.87
C SER A 39 5.16 16.25 -10.95
N SER A 40 5.85 17.19 -10.30
CA SER A 40 7.31 17.25 -10.28
C SER A 40 7.91 16.67 -9.00
N LYS A 41 7.09 16.33 -8.01
CA LYS A 41 7.54 15.75 -6.74
C LYS A 41 7.73 14.23 -6.87
N THR A 42 8.70 13.72 -6.13
CA THR A 42 9.07 12.30 -6.07
C THR A 42 8.72 11.68 -4.72
N GLY A 43 8.69 10.35 -4.66
CA GLY A 43 8.56 9.62 -3.40
C GLY A 43 9.70 9.93 -2.42
N ASP A 44 10.93 10.02 -2.92
CA ASP A 44 12.12 10.32 -2.09
C ASP A 44 12.05 11.73 -1.48
N GLU A 45 11.49 12.72 -2.20
CA GLU A 45 11.26 14.05 -1.63
C GLU A 45 10.19 14.02 -0.53
N ALA A 46 9.09 13.27 -0.70
CA ALA A 46 8.06 13.13 0.31
C ALA A 46 8.57 12.37 1.55
N GLU A 47 9.38 11.33 1.36
CA GLU A 47 10.09 10.64 2.45
C GLU A 47 10.99 11.61 3.23
N SER A 48 11.79 12.39 2.51
CA SER A 48 12.69 13.36 3.11
C SER A 48 11.95 14.44 3.91
N GLU A 49 10.83 14.96 3.40
CA GLU A 49 10.01 15.94 4.12
C GLU A 49 9.49 15.39 5.45
N PHE A 50 9.06 14.13 5.48
CA PHE A 50 8.67 13.46 6.72
C PHE A 50 9.88 13.19 7.61
N GLY A 51 10.96 12.64 7.06
CA GLY A 51 12.19 12.32 7.78
C GLY A 51 12.84 13.54 8.44
N MET A 52 12.71 14.73 7.84
CA MET A 52 13.22 16.01 8.35
C MET A 52 12.21 16.76 9.23
N GLU A 53 11.12 16.13 9.65
CA GLU A 53 10.06 16.73 10.49
C GLU A 53 9.33 17.91 9.82
N GLU A 54 9.38 18.03 8.50
CA GLU A 54 8.65 19.05 7.74
C GLU A 54 7.20 18.67 7.49
N ALA A 55 6.88 17.36 7.54
CA ALA A 55 5.54 16.81 7.44
C ALA A 55 5.20 15.96 8.66
N VAL A 56 3.97 16.10 9.19
CA VAL A 56 3.48 15.30 10.34
C VAL A 56 2.86 13.97 9.87
N PHE A 57 2.27 13.95 8.68
CA PHE A 57 1.64 12.78 8.09
C PHE A 57 2.30 12.44 6.76
N TYR A 58 2.64 11.17 6.59
CA TYR A 58 3.20 10.62 5.37
C TYR A 58 2.43 9.35 5.01
N GLN A 59 1.78 9.34 3.85
CA GLN A 59 1.02 8.17 3.40
C GLN A 59 1.95 7.22 2.67
N ASN A 60 2.29 6.12 3.32
CA ASN A 60 3.11 5.06 2.75
C ASN A 60 2.88 3.73 3.49
N GLY A 61 3.81 2.77 3.43
CA GLY A 61 3.69 1.46 4.01
C GLY A 61 4.84 1.09 4.94
N THR A 62 4.75 -0.10 5.52
CA THR A 62 5.74 -0.62 6.49
C THR A 62 7.16 -0.75 5.93
N TRP A 63 7.32 -0.82 4.62
CA TRP A 63 8.61 -0.87 3.92
C TRP A 63 9.46 0.39 4.07
N GLU A 64 8.83 1.54 4.38
CA GLU A 64 9.55 2.81 4.60
C GLU A 64 10.34 2.84 5.90
N TYR A 65 10.05 1.95 6.84
CA TYR A 65 10.70 1.95 8.14
C TYR A 65 12.22 1.90 8.05
N SER A 66 12.74 1.04 7.18
CA SER A 66 14.20 0.88 7.02
C SER A 66 14.87 2.13 6.44
N ASN A 67 14.18 2.86 5.56
CA ASN A 67 14.68 4.12 5.00
C ASN A 67 14.64 5.23 6.06
N LEU A 68 13.52 5.36 6.77
CA LEU A 68 13.31 6.40 7.77
C LEU A 68 14.22 6.24 9.00
N THR A 69 14.65 5.02 9.32
CA THR A 69 15.55 4.73 10.44
C THR A 69 17.01 4.53 10.04
N ASN A 70 17.34 4.69 8.75
CA ASN A 70 18.71 4.57 8.27
C ASN A 70 19.52 5.81 8.66
N GLU A 71 20.50 5.63 9.52
CA GLU A 71 21.39 6.72 9.99
C GLU A 71 22.12 7.45 8.85
N ASP A 72 22.40 6.75 7.74
CA ASP A 72 23.07 7.34 6.59
C ASP A 72 22.23 8.40 5.86
N ASN A 73 20.90 8.36 6.01
CA ASN A 73 19.99 9.36 5.43
C ASN A 73 19.98 10.67 6.21
N GLY A 74 20.43 10.67 7.47
CA GLY A 74 20.54 11.87 8.30
C GLY A 74 19.19 12.49 8.68
N TYR A 75 18.13 11.70 8.70
CA TYR A 75 16.79 12.13 9.12
C TYR A 75 16.74 12.45 10.62
N LEU A 76 15.80 13.28 11.01
CA LEU A 76 15.59 13.73 12.38
C LEU A 76 14.62 12.84 13.15
N VAL A 77 13.63 12.26 12.46
CA VAL A 77 12.68 11.33 13.07
C VAL A 77 13.37 10.09 13.57
N THR A 78 12.91 9.59 14.71
CA THR A 78 13.37 8.32 15.29
C THR A 78 12.24 7.31 15.33
N ALA A 79 12.56 6.04 15.55
CA ALA A 79 11.53 4.99 15.67
C ALA A 79 10.49 5.31 16.77
N GLU A 80 10.90 6.01 17.85
CA GLU A 80 10.01 6.36 18.95
C GLU A 80 9.00 7.47 18.59
N ASP A 81 9.32 8.27 17.57
CA ASP A 81 8.48 9.39 17.11
C ASP A 81 7.41 8.96 16.11
N MET A 82 7.52 7.74 15.57
CA MET A 82 6.71 7.25 14.48
C MET A 82 5.66 6.23 14.91
N SER A 83 4.52 6.23 14.24
CA SER A 83 3.49 5.20 14.33
C SER A 83 2.70 5.12 13.03
N MET A 84 1.86 4.10 12.89
CA MET A 84 0.92 4.01 11.77
C MET A 84 -0.51 4.17 12.24
N MET A 85 -1.33 4.79 11.41
CA MET A 85 -2.77 4.93 11.62
C MET A 85 -3.55 4.57 10.34
N PRO A 86 -4.79 4.05 10.47
CA PRO A 86 -5.66 3.84 9.33
C PRO A 86 -6.03 5.16 8.63
N ILE A 87 -6.27 5.08 7.33
CA ILE A 87 -6.88 6.18 6.58
C ILE A 87 -8.40 6.01 6.66
N TYR A 88 -9.06 6.98 7.29
CA TYR A 88 -10.51 7.04 7.38
C TYR A 88 -11.08 8.00 6.33
N ILE A 89 -12.18 7.63 5.70
CA ILE A 89 -12.85 8.42 4.67
C ILE A 89 -14.25 8.93 5.08
N GLY A 90 -14.61 8.78 6.35
CA GLY A 90 -15.88 9.28 6.90
C GLY A 90 -17.07 8.37 6.60
N VAL A 91 -16.88 7.04 6.60
CA VAL A 91 -17.98 6.07 6.43
C VAL A 91 -18.33 5.39 7.74
N ASP A 92 -19.60 5.00 7.89
CA ASP A 92 -20.07 4.32 9.09
C ASP A 92 -19.34 2.98 9.31
N GLY A 93 -18.87 2.75 10.53
CA GLY A 93 -18.21 1.52 10.94
C GLY A 93 -16.70 1.50 10.73
N GLU A 94 -16.12 2.53 10.13
CA GLU A 94 -14.65 2.60 9.92
C GLU A 94 -13.89 2.76 11.24
N GLU A 95 -14.53 3.13 12.33
CA GLU A 95 -13.91 3.14 13.66
C GLU A 95 -13.42 1.74 14.10
N ASN A 96 -13.91 0.68 13.44
CA ASN A 96 -13.46 -0.70 13.65
C ASN A 96 -12.39 -1.15 12.65
N GLN A 97 -11.96 -0.26 11.75
CA GLN A 97 -10.94 -0.51 10.76
C GLN A 97 -9.53 -0.44 11.37
N GLY A 98 -8.68 -1.38 10.99
CA GLY A 98 -7.24 -1.33 11.16
C GLY A 98 -6.54 -0.86 9.88
N LEU A 99 -5.29 -1.24 9.74
CA LEU A 99 -4.47 -0.84 8.60
C LEU A 99 -4.91 -1.57 7.31
N CYS A 100 -4.56 -0.98 6.18
CA CYS A 100 -4.70 -1.62 4.87
C CYS A 100 -3.55 -2.61 4.67
N THR A 101 -3.88 -3.85 4.32
CA THR A 101 -2.89 -4.92 4.13
C THR A 101 -3.31 -5.88 3.03
N GLY A 102 -2.36 -6.66 2.52
CA GLY A 102 -2.60 -7.71 1.55
C GLY A 102 -1.29 -8.28 1.01
N SER A 103 -1.39 -9.42 0.32
CA SER A 103 -0.24 -10.01 -0.37
C SER A 103 -0.02 -9.28 -1.70
N GLU A 104 1.18 -8.80 -1.91
CA GLU A 104 1.54 -8.00 -3.08
C GLU A 104 2.67 -8.62 -3.89
N ASN A 105 3.70 -9.09 -3.22
CA ASN A 105 4.87 -9.67 -3.85
C ASN A 105 4.83 -11.20 -3.76
N TYR A 106 5.03 -11.87 -4.88
CA TYR A 106 4.97 -13.33 -4.98
C TYR A 106 6.27 -13.89 -5.57
N TRP A 107 6.74 -14.98 -5.00
CA TRP A 107 7.78 -15.75 -5.64
C TRP A 107 7.18 -16.67 -6.70
N CYS A 108 7.80 -16.71 -7.87
CA CYS A 108 7.40 -17.57 -8.96
C CYS A 108 8.52 -18.56 -9.29
N VAL A 109 8.19 -19.84 -9.34
CA VAL A 109 9.11 -20.87 -9.83
C VAL A 109 8.93 -21.01 -11.33
N ASN A 110 10.01 -20.89 -12.10
CA ASN A 110 9.97 -21.06 -13.56
C ASN A 110 9.67 -22.52 -13.92
N ASN A 111 8.48 -22.78 -14.40
CA ASN A 111 8.03 -24.12 -14.80
C ASN A 111 8.69 -24.64 -16.09
N GLN A 112 9.49 -23.83 -16.78
CA GLN A 112 10.28 -24.23 -17.95
C GLN A 112 11.74 -24.60 -17.58
N ALA A 113 12.16 -24.38 -16.33
CA ALA A 113 13.46 -24.81 -15.86
C ALA A 113 13.51 -26.34 -15.68
N SER A 114 14.71 -26.89 -15.54
CA SER A 114 14.85 -28.32 -15.26
C SER A 114 14.16 -28.68 -13.93
N ALA A 115 13.76 -29.94 -13.78
CA ALA A 115 13.16 -30.40 -12.51
C ALA A 115 14.12 -30.26 -11.33
N GLU A 116 15.42 -30.39 -11.55
CA GLU A 116 16.48 -30.17 -10.56
C GLU A 116 16.55 -28.71 -10.12
N ASP A 117 16.53 -27.77 -11.07
CA ASP A 117 16.54 -26.32 -10.76
C ASP A 117 15.25 -25.88 -10.06
N GLN A 118 14.11 -26.41 -10.47
CA GLN A 118 12.83 -26.14 -9.79
C GLN A 118 12.88 -26.63 -8.35
N GLN A 119 13.37 -27.84 -8.10
CA GLN A 119 13.50 -28.37 -6.74
C GLN A 119 14.48 -27.57 -5.91
N ALA A 120 15.64 -27.22 -6.45
CA ALA A 120 16.63 -26.37 -5.76
C ALA A 120 16.04 -24.99 -5.39
N THR A 121 15.20 -24.42 -6.27
CA THR A 121 14.47 -23.17 -5.97
C THR A 121 13.52 -23.35 -4.80
N LEU A 122 12.74 -24.43 -4.79
CA LEU A 122 11.79 -24.73 -3.69
C LEU A 122 12.54 -24.98 -2.38
N ASP A 123 13.63 -25.72 -2.40
CA ASP A 123 14.47 -26.00 -1.22
C ASP A 123 15.04 -24.69 -0.64
N PHE A 124 15.47 -23.76 -1.51
CA PHE A 124 15.93 -22.45 -1.09
C PHE A 124 14.80 -21.61 -0.46
N LEU A 125 13.63 -21.58 -1.08
CA LEU A 125 12.47 -20.84 -0.53
C LEU A 125 12.02 -21.44 0.80
N GLU A 126 12.00 -22.76 0.93
CA GLU A 126 11.71 -23.43 2.20
C GLU A 126 12.75 -23.05 3.27
N TRP A 127 14.05 -23.07 2.91
CA TRP A 127 15.11 -22.63 3.82
C TRP A 127 14.92 -21.19 4.28
N VAL A 128 14.60 -20.26 3.37
CA VAL A 128 14.37 -18.83 3.70
C VAL A 128 13.27 -18.65 4.75
N ILE A 129 12.18 -19.42 4.65
CA ILE A 129 11.03 -19.25 5.55
C ILE A 129 11.05 -20.13 6.79
N THR A 130 11.99 -21.08 6.90
CA THR A 130 12.04 -22.03 8.02
C THR A 130 13.32 -22.00 8.84
N SER A 131 14.45 -21.61 8.25
CA SER A 131 15.72 -21.49 8.99
C SER A 131 15.77 -20.23 9.85
N ASP A 132 16.57 -20.25 10.91
CA ASP A 132 16.78 -19.07 11.75
C ASP A 132 17.42 -17.92 10.96
N GLU A 133 18.43 -18.23 10.14
CA GLU A 133 19.12 -17.24 9.31
C GLU A 133 18.21 -16.62 8.24
N GLY A 134 17.39 -17.43 7.59
CA GLY A 134 16.45 -16.96 6.56
C GLY A 134 15.39 -16.04 7.16
N ARG A 135 14.79 -16.46 8.27
CA ARG A 135 13.77 -15.68 8.99
C ARG A 135 14.32 -14.37 9.55
N ASP A 136 15.52 -14.41 10.16
CA ASP A 136 16.18 -13.21 10.66
C ASP A 136 16.48 -12.22 9.52
N SER A 137 17.01 -12.73 8.41
CA SER A 137 17.28 -11.90 7.23
C SER A 137 16.02 -11.23 6.70
N MET A 138 14.91 -11.95 6.59
CA MET A 138 13.66 -11.38 6.09
C MET A 138 13.03 -10.37 7.06
N ALA A 139 12.92 -10.72 8.34
CA ALA A 139 12.20 -9.90 9.30
C ALA A 139 13.02 -8.72 9.82
N ASN A 140 14.30 -8.95 10.20
CA ASN A 140 15.10 -7.96 10.91
C ASN A 140 16.05 -7.18 9.98
N VAL A 141 16.59 -7.83 8.93
CA VAL A 141 17.51 -7.16 8.01
C VAL A 141 16.76 -6.45 6.89
N MET A 142 15.76 -7.11 6.29
CA MET A 142 14.99 -6.56 5.15
C MET A 142 13.69 -5.89 5.59
N GLY A 143 13.22 -6.09 6.81
CA GLY A 143 11.99 -5.49 7.33
C GLY A 143 10.71 -5.99 6.69
N PHE A 144 10.70 -7.21 6.12
CA PHE A 144 9.51 -7.78 5.51
C PHE A 144 8.50 -8.25 6.55
N THR A 145 7.25 -7.90 6.35
CA THR A 145 6.11 -8.56 6.99
C THR A 145 5.73 -9.76 6.14
N THR A 146 5.80 -10.96 6.73
CA THR A 146 5.54 -12.20 5.99
C THR A 146 4.25 -12.88 6.45
N PRO A 147 3.50 -13.53 5.54
CA PRO A 147 2.26 -14.24 5.89
C PRO A 147 2.49 -15.66 6.43
N PHE A 148 3.75 -16.06 6.66
CA PHE A 148 4.10 -17.41 7.06
C PHE A 148 4.01 -17.56 8.58
N ASP A 149 3.37 -18.62 9.07
CA ASP A 149 3.24 -18.95 10.49
C ASP A 149 4.57 -19.25 11.18
N THR A 150 5.61 -19.62 10.42
CA THR A 150 6.98 -19.78 10.90
C THR A 150 7.59 -18.49 11.47
N PHE A 151 7.00 -17.33 11.21
CA PHE A 151 7.40 -16.03 11.75
C PHE A 151 6.56 -15.60 12.97
N ALA A 152 5.55 -16.38 13.36
CA ALA A 152 4.62 -16.02 14.44
C ALA A 152 5.28 -15.93 15.81
N ASP A 153 6.32 -16.73 16.08
CA ASP A 153 7.01 -16.78 17.37
C ASP A 153 8.43 -16.19 17.25
N GLY A 154 8.62 -14.99 17.83
CA GLY A 154 9.94 -14.41 18.05
C GLY A 154 10.54 -13.58 16.91
N TYR A 155 9.86 -13.44 15.79
CA TYR A 155 10.23 -12.58 14.67
C TYR A 155 9.33 -11.36 14.56
N THR A 156 8.87 -10.82 15.68
CA THR A 156 8.25 -9.50 15.71
C THR A 156 9.37 -8.51 15.43
N ALA A 157 9.47 -8.06 14.20
CA ALA A 157 10.48 -7.11 13.79
C ALA A 157 10.51 -5.93 14.76
N ASP A 158 11.71 -5.43 15.04
CA ASP A 158 11.92 -4.20 15.83
C ASP A 158 11.49 -2.97 14.98
N ASN A 159 10.32 -3.10 14.37
CA ASN A 159 9.71 -2.18 13.43
C ASN A 159 8.39 -1.70 14.02
N VAL A 160 8.35 -0.44 14.43
CA VAL A 160 7.19 0.18 15.08
C VAL A 160 5.94 0.18 14.18
N PHE A 161 6.09 0.13 12.87
CA PHE A 161 4.95 0.06 11.96
C PHE A 161 4.29 -1.32 11.98
N ILE A 162 5.10 -2.39 12.03
CA ILE A 162 4.60 -3.77 12.20
C ILE A 162 3.98 -3.93 13.58
N GLN A 163 4.59 -3.34 14.62
CA GLN A 163 4.02 -3.35 15.97
C GLN A 163 2.67 -2.63 16.04
N ALA A 164 2.50 -1.52 15.30
CA ALA A 164 1.23 -0.82 15.19
C ALA A 164 0.16 -1.70 14.53
N ASP A 165 0.46 -2.39 13.43
CA ASP A 165 -0.46 -3.34 12.77
C ASP A 165 -0.88 -4.46 13.71
N ALA A 166 0.08 -5.07 14.41
CA ALA A 166 -0.19 -6.10 15.41
C ALA A 166 -1.09 -5.58 16.56
N ALA A 167 -0.91 -4.31 16.97
CA ALA A 167 -1.76 -3.69 18.00
C ALA A 167 -3.21 -3.50 17.50
N TYR A 168 -3.43 -3.07 16.27
CA TYR A 168 -4.77 -2.98 15.66
C TYR A 168 -5.44 -4.36 15.58
N THR A 169 -4.72 -5.37 15.13
CA THR A 169 -5.21 -6.76 15.07
C THR A 169 -5.59 -7.28 16.46
N LYS A 170 -4.74 -7.07 17.46
CA LYS A 170 -5.00 -7.44 18.86
C LYS A 170 -6.20 -6.71 19.45
N ALA A 171 -6.45 -5.47 19.04
CA ALA A 171 -7.62 -4.70 19.44
C ALA A 171 -8.92 -5.15 18.73
N GLY A 172 -8.87 -6.18 17.88
CA GLY A 172 -10.02 -6.70 17.14
C GLY A 172 -10.44 -5.84 15.96
N LYS A 173 -9.56 -4.95 15.48
CA LYS A 173 -9.82 -4.17 14.29
C LYS A 173 -9.67 -5.05 13.04
N TYR A 174 -10.53 -4.85 12.04
CA TYR A 174 -10.41 -5.58 10.78
C TYR A 174 -9.41 -4.90 9.84
N SER A 175 -8.64 -5.68 9.11
CA SER A 175 -7.75 -5.15 8.05
C SER A 175 -8.54 -4.81 6.80
N VAL A 176 -8.20 -3.71 6.14
CA VAL A 176 -8.67 -3.40 4.80
C VAL A 176 -7.78 -4.12 3.79
N THR A 177 -8.38 -5.02 3.02
CA THR A 177 -7.62 -5.85 2.08
C THR A 177 -7.40 -5.13 0.76
N TRP A 178 -6.18 -5.12 0.27
CA TRP A 178 -5.86 -4.70 -1.09
C TRP A 178 -6.48 -5.65 -2.13
N ASN A 179 -7.00 -5.07 -3.20
CA ASN A 179 -7.69 -5.79 -4.26
C ASN A 179 -7.07 -5.57 -5.64
N PHE A 180 -5.76 -5.52 -5.72
CA PHE A 180 -5.03 -5.28 -6.98
C PHE A 180 -5.40 -6.28 -8.08
N SER A 181 -5.57 -7.55 -7.74
CA SER A 181 -5.94 -8.60 -8.69
C SER A 181 -7.30 -8.41 -9.36
N THR A 182 -8.14 -7.54 -8.82
CA THR A 182 -9.48 -7.26 -9.35
C THR A 182 -9.52 -6.03 -10.24
N ILE A 183 -8.47 -5.21 -10.24
CA ILE A 183 -8.33 -4.04 -11.11
C ILE A 183 -8.27 -4.51 -12.57
N PRO A 184 -9.09 -3.94 -13.48
CA PRO A 184 -9.21 -4.46 -14.84
C PRO A 184 -7.96 -4.24 -15.69
N SER A 185 -7.21 -3.17 -15.45
CA SER A 185 -5.98 -2.87 -16.19
C SER A 185 -5.17 -1.75 -15.52
N GLU A 186 -3.87 -1.67 -15.82
CA GLU A 186 -3.04 -0.51 -15.48
C GLU A 186 -3.56 0.78 -16.14
N THR A 187 -4.10 0.69 -17.36
CA THR A 187 -4.68 1.85 -18.06
C THR A 187 -5.81 2.51 -17.26
N TRP A 188 -6.64 1.73 -16.59
CA TRP A 188 -7.66 2.28 -15.70
C TRP A 188 -7.02 3.00 -14.51
N LYS A 189 -6.06 2.38 -13.87
CA LYS A 189 -5.36 2.94 -12.71
C LYS A 189 -4.68 4.27 -13.05
N ASP A 190 -3.93 4.29 -14.16
CA ASP A 190 -3.24 5.48 -14.63
C ASP A 190 -4.22 6.61 -15.03
N GLY A 191 -5.36 6.25 -15.63
CA GLY A 191 -6.41 7.19 -15.98
C GLY A 191 -7.04 7.86 -14.76
N VAL A 192 -7.29 7.09 -13.70
CA VAL A 192 -7.79 7.63 -12.42
C VAL A 192 -6.73 8.51 -11.77
N GLY A 193 -5.47 8.07 -11.72
CA GLY A 193 -4.35 8.84 -11.18
C GLY A 193 -4.17 10.18 -11.90
N SER A 194 -4.24 10.19 -13.23
CA SER A 194 -4.15 11.41 -14.03
C SER A 194 -5.30 12.39 -13.72
N ALA A 195 -6.52 11.90 -13.63
CA ALA A 195 -7.68 12.75 -13.30
C ALA A 195 -7.59 13.31 -11.86
N LEU A 196 -7.10 12.53 -10.91
CA LEU A 196 -6.83 12.98 -9.53
C LEU A 196 -5.76 14.08 -9.50
N LEU A 197 -4.70 13.93 -10.28
CA LEU A 197 -3.63 14.92 -10.37
C LEU A 197 -4.14 16.23 -10.99
N GLU A 198 -4.87 16.16 -12.10
CA GLU A 198 -5.47 17.34 -12.74
C GLU A 198 -6.42 18.08 -11.79
N TYR A 199 -7.24 17.34 -11.04
CA TYR A 199 -8.10 17.91 -10.02
C TYR A 199 -7.28 18.62 -8.91
N ALA A 200 -6.26 17.97 -8.38
CA ALA A 200 -5.40 18.51 -7.34
C ALA A 200 -4.67 19.79 -7.79
N GLN A 201 -4.25 19.86 -9.06
CA GLN A 201 -3.60 21.02 -9.66
C GLN A 201 -4.57 22.14 -10.07
N GLY A 202 -5.88 21.93 -9.93
CA GLY A 202 -6.89 22.90 -10.33
C GLY A 202 -7.09 23.04 -11.85
N THR A 203 -6.64 22.05 -12.61
CA THR A 203 -6.77 21.99 -14.09
C THR A 203 -7.89 21.04 -14.54
N GLY A 204 -8.45 20.25 -13.65
CA GLY A 204 -9.56 19.31 -13.86
C GLY A 204 -10.63 19.42 -12.79
N GLU A 205 -11.80 18.87 -13.08
CA GLU A 205 -12.94 18.84 -12.19
C GLU A 205 -13.13 17.46 -11.56
N TRP A 206 -13.75 17.37 -10.37
CA TRP A 206 -13.99 16.10 -9.67
C TRP A 206 -14.86 15.13 -10.50
N ASP A 207 -15.74 15.63 -11.33
CA ASP A 207 -16.54 14.79 -12.23
C ASP A 207 -15.71 14.02 -13.25
N ALA A 208 -14.54 14.54 -13.63
CA ALA A 208 -13.58 13.80 -14.46
C ALA A 208 -12.98 12.60 -13.70
N VAL A 209 -12.72 12.75 -12.40
CA VAL A 209 -12.27 11.65 -11.52
C VAL A 209 -13.36 10.58 -11.44
N LYS A 210 -14.61 10.97 -11.22
CA LYS A 210 -15.76 10.03 -11.19
C LYS A 210 -15.89 9.26 -12.50
N THR A 211 -15.78 9.94 -13.63
CA THR A 211 -15.84 9.34 -14.97
C THR A 211 -14.67 8.38 -15.18
N ALA A 212 -13.45 8.78 -14.87
CA ALA A 212 -12.27 7.92 -15.00
C ALA A 212 -12.40 6.66 -14.12
N PHE A 213 -12.93 6.81 -12.91
CA PHE A 213 -13.11 5.70 -11.97
C PHE A 213 -14.22 4.73 -12.43
N VAL A 214 -15.42 5.22 -12.70
CA VAL A 214 -16.61 4.38 -12.97
C VAL A 214 -16.65 3.92 -14.41
N ASP A 215 -16.65 4.85 -15.35
CA ASP A 215 -16.79 4.55 -16.79
C ASP A 215 -15.49 3.92 -17.33
N GLY A 216 -14.34 4.37 -16.83
CA GLY A 216 -13.05 3.80 -17.14
C GLY A 216 -12.95 2.33 -16.73
N TRP A 217 -13.43 1.98 -15.52
CA TRP A 217 -13.50 0.58 -15.09
C TRP A 217 -14.32 -0.28 -16.04
N ALA A 218 -15.55 0.13 -16.33
CA ALA A 218 -16.45 -0.65 -17.21
C ALA A 218 -15.85 -0.85 -18.61
N LYS A 219 -15.20 0.18 -19.15
CA LYS A 219 -14.51 0.13 -20.45
C LYS A 219 -13.36 -0.89 -20.44
N GLU A 220 -12.48 -0.83 -19.45
CA GLU A 220 -11.32 -1.71 -19.38
C GLU A 220 -11.71 -3.15 -19.02
N ALA A 221 -12.70 -3.36 -18.15
CA ALA A 221 -13.24 -4.69 -17.86
C ALA A 221 -13.85 -5.35 -19.13
N ALA A 222 -14.52 -4.57 -19.97
CA ALA A 222 -15.03 -5.06 -21.26
C ALA A 222 -13.91 -5.39 -22.27
N ALA A 223 -12.79 -4.67 -22.21
CA ALA A 223 -11.64 -4.91 -23.07
C ALA A 223 -10.87 -6.18 -22.65
N ALA A 224 -10.76 -6.44 -21.36
CA ALA A 224 -10.07 -7.63 -20.81
C ALA A 224 -10.76 -8.96 -21.14
N LYS A 225 -12.05 -8.93 -21.52
CA LYS A 225 -12.83 -10.13 -21.92
C LYS A 225 -12.68 -10.53 -23.37
N LYS A 226 -11.98 -9.77 -24.17
CA LYS A 226 -11.73 -10.03 -25.60
C LYS A 226 -10.43 -10.77 -25.81
#